data_484fbd5a3d65eeb87d510a469a63cbfb
#
_entry.id   484fbd5a3d65eeb87d510a469a63cbfb
#
_cell.length_a   1.000
_cell.length_b   1.000
_cell.length_c   1.000
_cell.angle_alpha   90.00
_cell.angle_beta   90.00
_cell.angle_gamma   90.00
#
_symmetry.space_group_name_H-M   'P 1'
#
loop_
_entity.id
_entity.type
_entity.pdbx_description
1 polymer ?
#
loop_
_entity_poly.entity_id
_entity_poly.type
_entity_poly.pdbx_seq_one_letter_code
_entity_poly.pdbx_strand_id
1 'polypeptide(L)'
;MKHRGIVCDRCSVEVIQSKVRRERMGHIELAAPVAHIWFLKGVPSRIGILLDMSLKQLEKVLYFEAYVVIDPGDTSLKEKELLTEEKYREYFDQYGSQGFRVGIGAEAIRELLRKVDIETLWNERHEKVKATTSVALTKKLTKRLKVIEAFHKSGNKPEWMLSLIHI
;
A
#
# COMPACT_ATOMS: atom_id res chain seq x y z
N MET A 1 35.41 -18.95 -27.26
CA MET A 1 34.15 -19.69 -27.42
C MET A 1 33.88 -19.91 -28.91
N LYS A 2 33.86 -21.18 -29.36
CA LYS A 2 33.74 -21.57 -30.77
C LYS A 2 32.38 -21.29 -31.41
N HIS A 3 31.32 -21.13 -30.61
CA HIS A 3 29.94 -20.99 -31.08
C HIS A 3 29.22 -19.75 -30.55
N ARG A 4 29.96 -18.74 -30.08
CA ARG A 4 29.37 -17.50 -29.55
C ARG A 4 28.57 -16.75 -30.62
N GLY A 5 27.35 -16.35 -30.29
CA GLY A 5 26.46 -15.59 -31.15
C GLY A 5 25.62 -16.43 -32.11
N ILE A 6 25.75 -17.79 -32.07
CA ILE A 6 24.88 -18.67 -32.83
C ILE A 6 23.53 -18.74 -32.14
N VAL A 7 22.45 -18.50 -32.88
CA VAL A 7 21.06 -18.61 -32.41
C VAL A 7 20.54 -19.98 -32.83
N CYS A 8 19.89 -20.69 -31.92
CA CYS A 8 19.25 -21.98 -32.18
C CYS A 8 17.98 -21.78 -33.02
N ASP A 9 17.89 -22.46 -34.17
CA ASP A 9 16.74 -22.34 -35.09
C ASP A 9 15.41 -22.88 -34.44
N ARG A 10 15.50 -23.77 -33.45
CA ARG A 10 14.33 -24.35 -32.81
C ARG A 10 13.75 -23.49 -31.64
N CYS A 11 14.60 -22.89 -30.81
CA CYS A 11 14.19 -22.23 -29.59
C CYS A 11 14.64 -20.77 -29.48
N SER A 12 15.30 -20.27 -30.53
CA SER A 12 15.82 -18.89 -30.63
C SER A 12 16.78 -18.49 -29.48
N VAL A 13 17.37 -19.47 -28.79
CA VAL A 13 18.36 -19.22 -27.73
C VAL A 13 19.72 -18.95 -28.37
N GLU A 14 20.35 -17.86 -27.97
CA GLU A 14 21.71 -17.49 -28.39
C GLU A 14 22.75 -18.18 -27.51
N VAL A 15 23.82 -18.70 -28.12
CA VAL A 15 24.97 -19.28 -27.42
C VAL A 15 25.85 -18.17 -26.86
N ILE A 16 25.78 -17.99 -25.57
CA ILE A 16 26.49 -16.94 -24.82
C ILE A 16 27.21 -17.52 -23.59
N GLN A 17 28.01 -16.70 -22.92
CA GLN A 17 28.68 -17.12 -21.68
C GLN A 17 27.65 -17.30 -20.57
N SER A 18 27.83 -18.33 -19.71
CA SER A 18 26.92 -18.64 -18.61
C SER A 18 26.76 -17.50 -17.58
N LYS A 19 27.77 -16.64 -17.43
CA LYS A 19 27.73 -15.47 -16.53
C LYS A 19 26.61 -14.46 -16.89
N VAL A 20 26.21 -14.42 -18.17
CA VAL A 20 25.17 -13.51 -18.65
C VAL A 20 23.81 -13.77 -17.93
N ARG A 21 23.55 -14.99 -17.46
CA ARG A 21 22.38 -15.30 -16.62
C ARG A 21 22.32 -14.47 -15.34
N ARG A 22 23.46 -14.03 -14.81
CA ARG A 22 23.56 -13.22 -13.60
C ARG A 22 23.65 -11.71 -13.89
N GLU A 23 23.99 -11.37 -15.12
CA GLU A 23 24.13 -9.96 -15.56
C GLU A 23 22.82 -9.43 -16.15
N ARG A 24 22.04 -10.28 -16.81
CA ARG A 24 20.75 -9.89 -17.38
C ARG A 24 19.66 -9.90 -16.31
N MET A 25 18.99 -8.78 -16.18
CA MET A 25 17.83 -8.61 -15.28
C MET A 25 16.56 -8.76 -16.10
N GLY A 26 15.58 -9.44 -15.54
CA GLY A 26 14.22 -9.52 -16.05
C GLY A 26 13.24 -8.99 -15.02
N HIS A 27 12.00 -8.79 -15.41
CA HIS A 27 10.92 -8.43 -14.47
C HIS A 27 9.66 -9.23 -14.78
N ILE A 28 8.82 -9.37 -13.77
CA ILE A 28 7.48 -9.94 -13.90
C ILE A 28 6.51 -8.83 -13.52
N GLU A 29 5.66 -8.46 -14.46
CA GLU A 29 4.56 -7.55 -14.18
C GLU A 29 3.44 -8.31 -13.46
N LEU A 30 3.00 -7.76 -12.33
CA LEU A 30 1.97 -8.38 -11.52
C LEU A 30 0.59 -7.93 -12.00
N ALA A 31 -0.37 -8.85 -12.04
CA ALA A 31 -1.76 -8.56 -12.39
C ALA A 31 -2.45 -7.62 -11.38
N ALA A 32 -2.00 -7.63 -10.13
CA ALA A 32 -2.50 -6.77 -9.05
C ALA A 32 -1.34 -6.29 -8.18
N PRO A 33 -1.47 -5.13 -7.50
CA PRO A 33 -0.44 -4.65 -6.59
C PRO A 33 -0.27 -5.60 -5.39
N VAL A 34 0.94 -5.67 -4.87
CA VAL A 34 1.28 -6.45 -3.68
C VAL A 34 1.90 -5.55 -2.63
N ALA A 35 1.41 -5.63 -1.41
CA ALA A 35 1.96 -4.88 -0.28
C ALA A 35 3.31 -5.46 0.14
N HIS A 36 4.35 -4.61 0.16
CA HIS A 36 5.65 -5.05 0.61
C HIS A 36 5.65 -5.31 2.12
N ILE A 37 6.10 -6.49 2.52
CA ILE A 37 6.03 -6.96 3.91
C ILE A 37 6.76 -6.03 4.91
N TRP A 38 7.85 -5.39 4.51
CA TRP A 38 8.58 -4.46 5.37
C TRP A 38 7.79 -3.19 5.70
N PHE A 39 6.91 -2.77 4.82
CA PHE A 39 6.06 -1.61 5.05
C PHE A 39 4.73 -1.97 5.72
N LEU A 40 4.28 -3.23 5.57
CA LEU A 40 3.07 -3.73 6.20
C LEU A 40 3.34 -4.24 7.62
N LYS A 41 4.22 -5.25 7.78
CA LYS A 41 4.48 -5.95 9.06
C LYS A 41 5.65 -5.37 9.85
N GLY A 42 6.31 -4.31 9.38
CA GLY A 42 7.30 -3.59 10.16
C GLY A 42 6.71 -3.04 11.47
N VAL A 43 7.52 -2.90 12.50
CA VAL A 43 7.08 -2.33 13.78
C VAL A 43 7.74 -0.96 13.98
N PRO A 44 7.00 0.11 13.84
CA PRO A 44 5.57 0.24 13.49
C PRO A 44 5.29 0.06 11.97
N SER A 45 4.09 -0.39 11.62
CA SER A 45 3.64 -0.50 10.23
C SER A 45 3.62 0.88 9.56
N ARG A 46 4.38 1.05 8.48
CA ARG A 46 4.45 2.33 7.76
C ARG A 46 3.13 2.63 7.04
N ILE A 47 2.55 1.63 6.39
CA ILE A 47 1.21 1.74 5.77
C ILE A 47 0.17 2.10 6.83
N GLY A 48 0.18 1.40 7.98
CA GLY A 48 -0.74 1.66 9.07
C GLY A 48 -0.62 3.06 9.68
N ILE A 49 0.60 3.63 9.73
CA ILE A 49 0.81 5.00 10.21
C ILE A 49 0.20 6.03 9.26
N LEU A 50 0.42 5.89 7.94
CA LEU A 50 -0.06 6.85 6.96
C LEU A 50 -1.58 6.80 6.81
N LEU A 51 -2.17 5.60 6.85
CA LEU A 51 -3.62 5.43 6.74
C LEU A 51 -4.37 5.56 8.07
N ASP A 52 -3.65 5.64 9.21
CA ASP A 52 -4.19 5.57 10.57
C ASP A 52 -5.02 4.30 10.83
N MET A 53 -4.59 3.19 10.23
CA MET A 53 -5.20 1.87 10.36
C MET A 53 -4.32 0.92 11.18
N SER A 54 -4.94 0.03 11.94
CA SER A 54 -4.22 -1.03 12.66
C SER A 54 -3.75 -2.11 11.68
N LEU A 55 -2.68 -2.85 12.06
CA LEU A 55 -2.20 -3.97 11.26
C LEU A 55 -3.30 -5.03 10.98
N LYS A 56 -4.12 -5.34 12.00
CA LYS A 56 -5.24 -6.28 11.85
C LYS A 56 -6.28 -5.83 10.82
N GLN A 57 -6.56 -4.53 10.77
CA GLN A 57 -7.47 -3.97 9.76
C GLN A 57 -6.87 -4.06 8.36
N LEU A 58 -5.59 -3.71 8.21
CA LEU A 58 -4.89 -3.84 6.93
C LEU A 58 -4.82 -5.28 6.45
N GLU A 59 -4.54 -6.24 7.34
CA GLU A 59 -4.51 -7.66 7.01
C GLU A 59 -5.88 -8.16 6.53
N LYS A 60 -6.97 -7.78 7.18
CA LYS A 60 -8.33 -8.15 6.75
C LYS A 60 -8.64 -7.67 5.32
N VAL A 61 -8.22 -6.46 4.98
CA VAL A 61 -8.42 -5.94 3.62
C VAL A 61 -7.51 -6.65 2.62
N LEU A 62 -6.22 -6.80 2.94
CA LEU A 62 -5.22 -7.39 2.05
C LEU A 62 -5.45 -8.87 1.79
N TYR A 63 -6.00 -9.61 2.76
CA TYR A 63 -6.32 -11.04 2.64
C TYR A 63 -7.77 -11.29 2.19
N PHE A 64 -8.45 -10.25 1.71
CA PHE A 64 -9.81 -10.34 1.15
C PHE A 64 -10.88 -10.81 2.15
N GLU A 65 -10.69 -10.52 3.44
CA GLU A 65 -11.67 -10.84 4.51
C GLU A 65 -12.70 -9.72 4.72
N ALA A 66 -12.35 -8.46 4.36
CA ALA A 66 -13.22 -7.31 4.54
C ALA A 66 -12.99 -6.25 3.47
N TYR A 67 -14.06 -5.55 3.13
CA TYR A 67 -13.99 -4.35 2.30
C TYR A 67 -13.55 -3.15 3.13
N VAL A 68 -12.91 -2.17 2.49
CA VAL A 68 -12.59 -0.87 3.09
C VAL A 68 -13.31 0.24 2.32
N VAL A 69 -13.91 1.16 3.05
CA VAL A 69 -14.58 2.33 2.48
C VAL A 69 -13.51 3.30 1.98
N ILE A 70 -13.51 3.56 0.67
CA ILE A 70 -12.61 4.51 -0.01
C ILE A 70 -13.26 5.88 -0.08
N ASP A 71 -14.57 5.91 -0.34
CA ASP A 71 -15.36 7.12 -0.40
C ASP A 71 -16.75 6.81 0.19
N PRO A 72 -17.13 7.45 1.29
CA PRO A 72 -18.42 7.20 1.93
C PRO A 72 -19.62 7.77 1.13
N GLY A 73 -19.40 8.72 0.22
CA GLY A 73 -20.46 9.39 -0.50
C GLY A 73 -21.53 9.97 0.43
N ASP A 74 -22.81 9.77 0.09
CA ASP A 74 -23.95 10.26 0.87
C ASP A 74 -24.41 9.26 1.97
N THR A 75 -23.58 8.29 2.32
CA THR A 75 -23.93 7.28 3.33
C THR A 75 -23.46 7.67 4.74
N SER A 76 -23.96 6.94 5.74
CA SER A 76 -23.51 7.10 7.14
C SER A 76 -22.14 6.50 7.44
N LEU A 77 -21.49 5.89 6.44
CA LEU A 77 -20.18 5.27 6.56
C LEU A 77 -19.07 6.29 6.78
N LYS A 78 -17.96 5.83 7.33
CA LYS A 78 -16.73 6.64 7.46
C LYS A 78 -15.67 6.15 6.51
N GLU A 79 -14.85 7.07 5.99
CA GLU A 79 -13.67 6.70 5.22
C GLU A 79 -12.77 5.75 6.03
N LYS A 80 -12.23 4.72 5.39
CA LYS A 80 -11.40 3.65 6.00
C LYS A 80 -12.15 2.73 6.97
N GLU A 81 -13.48 2.81 7.04
CA GLU A 81 -14.27 1.83 7.77
C GLU A 81 -14.23 0.47 7.08
N LEU A 82 -14.23 -0.60 7.90
CA LEU A 82 -14.24 -1.96 7.36
C LEU A 82 -15.66 -2.51 7.33
N LEU A 83 -16.04 -3.05 6.20
CA LEU A 83 -17.33 -3.69 5.98
C LEU A 83 -17.14 -5.19 5.77
N THR A 84 -17.97 -5.98 6.42
CA THR A 84 -18.14 -7.40 6.07
C THR A 84 -18.96 -7.51 4.78
N GLU A 85 -18.91 -8.68 4.13
CA GLU A 85 -19.69 -8.96 2.92
C GLU A 85 -21.19 -8.68 3.11
N GLU A 86 -21.73 -9.07 4.29
CA GLU A 86 -23.16 -8.85 4.62
C GLU A 86 -23.51 -7.36 4.68
N LYS A 87 -22.73 -6.59 5.43
CA LYS A 87 -22.90 -5.13 5.51
C LYS A 87 -22.73 -4.44 4.16
N TYR A 88 -21.75 -4.89 3.37
CA TYR A 88 -21.55 -4.34 2.03
C TYR A 88 -22.83 -4.52 1.18
N ARG A 89 -23.42 -5.71 1.22
CA ARG A 89 -24.67 -5.98 0.47
C ARG A 89 -25.83 -5.12 0.96
N GLU A 90 -26.02 -4.98 2.29
CA GLU A 90 -27.05 -4.12 2.87
C GLU A 90 -26.94 -2.66 2.36
N TYR A 91 -25.73 -2.10 2.41
CA TYR A 91 -25.49 -0.74 1.91
C TYR A 91 -25.63 -0.65 0.40
N PHE A 92 -25.21 -1.67 -0.32
CA PHE A 92 -25.34 -1.72 -1.78
C PHE A 92 -26.82 -1.76 -2.21
N ASP A 93 -27.66 -2.52 -1.52
CA ASP A 93 -29.10 -2.60 -1.79
C ASP A 93 -29.81 -1.29 -1.43
N GLN A 94 -29.33 -0.59 -0.40
CA GLN A 94 -29.94 0.67 0.06
C GLN A 94 -29.53 1.89 -0.78
N TYR A 95 -28.26 2.00 -1.16
CA TYR A 95 -27.71 3.22 -1.80
C TYR A 95 -27.27 3.01 -3.26
N GLY A 96 -27.28 1.78 -3.73
CA GLY A 96 -26.83 1.43 -5.09
C GLY A 96 -25.32 1.52 -5.27
N SER A 97 -24.86 1.20 -6.48
CA SER A 97 -23.42 1.15 -6.83
C SER A 97 -22.72 2.51 -6.87
N GLN A 98 -23.47 3.60 -6.95
CA GLN A 98 -22.92 4.96 -7.06
C GLN A 98 -22.99 5.75 -5.74
N GLY A 99 -23.69 5.24 -4.73
CA GLY A 99 -23.89 5.94 -3.47
C GLY A 99 -22.62 6.01 -2.61
N PHE A 100 -21.71 5.06 -2.74
CA PHE A 100 -20.45 4.99 -2.01
C PHE A 100 -19.45 4.12 -2.75
N ARG A 101 -18.16 4.23 -2.39
CA ARG A 101 -17.09 3.46 -3.02
C ARG A 101 -16.29 2.69 -2.01
N VAL A 102 -16.23 1.38 -2.19
CA VAL A 102 -15.45 0.45 -1.39
C VAL A 102 -14.46 -0.30 -2.26
N GLY A 103 -13.46 -0.89 -1.63
CA GLY A 103 -12.49 -1.73 -2.30
C GLY A 103 -12.00 -2.85 -1.39
N ILE A 104 -11.35 -3.83 -1.97
CA ILE A 104 -10.77 -4.97 -1.28
C ILE A 104 -9.36 -5.24 -1.81
N GLY A 105 -8.51 -5.85 -1.00
CA GLY A 105 -7.15 -6.20 -1.40
C GLY A 105 -6.18 -5.01 -1.44
N ALA A 106 -5.02 -5.25 -2.03
CA ALA A 106 -3.95 -4.27 -2.07
C ALA A 106 -4.26 -3.07 -2.99
N GLU A 107 -5.13 -3.23 -3.96
CA GLU A 107 -5.55 -2.14 -4.85
C GLU A 107 -6.31 -1.05 -4.08
N ALA A 108 -7.22 -1.46 -3.20
CA ALA A 108 -7.94 -0.53 -2.31
C ALA A 108 -6.96 0.24 -1.39
N ILE A 109 -5.99 -0.46 -0.81
CA ILE A 109 -4.96 0.18 0.02
C ILE A 109 -4.10 1.15 -0.80
N ARG A 110 -3.75 0.80 -2.04
CA ARG A 110 -3.02 1.69 -2.95
C ARG A 110 -3.80 2.95 -3.23
N GLU A 111 -5.10 2.84 -3.48
CA GLU A 111 -5.96 3.97 -3.73
C GLU A 111 -6.07 4.90 -2.52
N LEU A 112 -6.24 4.34 -1.33
CA LEU A 112 -6.21 5.12 -0.09
C LEU A 112 -4.88 5.84 0.11
N LEU A 113 -3.74 5.17 -0.18
CA LEU A 113 -2.41 5.78 -0.07
C LEU A 113 -2.19 6.93 -1.08
N ARG A 114 -2.80 6.86 -2.27
CA ARG A 114 -2.77 7.95 -3.26
C ARG A 114 -3.49 9.20 -2.80
N LYS A 115 -4.55 9.04 -2.00
CA LYS A 115 -5.30 10.15 -1.42
C LYS A 115 -4.59 10.85 -0.27
N VAL A 116 -3.54 10.23 0.31
CA VAL A 116 -2.83 10.80 1.46
C VAL A 116 -2.02 12.01 1.03
N ASP A 117 -2.38 13.17 1.53
CA ASP A 117 -1.53 14.36 1.48
C ASP A 117 -0.54 14.34 2.66
N ILE A 118 0.73 14.15 2.32
CA ILE A 118 1.81 14.03 3.31
C ILE A 118 2.04 15.34 4.05
N GLU A 119 1.90 16.49 3.39
CA GLU A 119 2.14 17.80 3.98
C GLU A 119 1.07 18.11 5.05
N THR A 120 -0.19 17.97 4.69
CA THR A 120 -1.31 18.15 5.62
C THR A 120 -1.20 17.17 6.80
N LEU A 121 -0.91 15.89 6.53
CA LEU A 121 -0.75 14.87 7.57
C LEU A 121 0.42 15.17 8.51
N TRP A 122 1.53 15.69 7.98
CA TRP A 122 2.70 16.08 8.78
C TRP A 122 2.36 17.25 9.71
N ASN A 123 1.71 18.30 9.19
CA ASN A 123 1.29 19.46 9.97
C ASN A 123 0.35 19.08 11.12
N GLU A 124 -0.71 18.33 10.82
CA GLU A 124 -1.67 17.86 11.84
C GLU A 124 -1.00 17.04 12.96
N ARG A 125 -0.09 16.14 12.58
CA ARG A 125 0.58 15.29 13.57
C ARG A 125 1.62 16.07 14.37
N HIS A 126 2.26 17.03 13.77
CA HIS A 126 3.20 17.93 14.45
C HIS A 126 2.50 18.76 15.53
N GLU A 127 1.35 19.33 15.21
CA GLU A 127 0.51 20.07 16.17
C GLU A 127 0.01 19.17 17.30
N LYS A 128 -0.44 17.96 16.99
CA LYS A 128 -0.87 16.97 18.01
C LYS A 128 0.27 16.59 18.97
N VAL A 129 1.51 16.49 18.49
CA VAL A 129 2.67 16.24 19.36
C VAL A 129 2.91 17.44 20.29
N LYS A 130 2.80 18.67 19.79
CA LYS A 130 2.99 19.88 20.60
C LYS A 130 1.89 20.06 21.67
N ALA A 131 0.65 19.72 21.34
CA ALA A 131 -0.48 19.86 22.24
C ALA A 131 -0.54 18.76 23.32
N THR A 132 0.24 17.67 23.18
CA THR A 132 0.16 16.53 24.08
C THR A 132 1.10 16.70 25.29
N THR A 133 0.54 16.66 26.49
CA THR A 133 1.28 16.79 27.78
C THR A 133 1.78 15.46 28.33
N SER A 134 1.20 14.32 27.93
CA SER A 134 1.55 12.98 28.41
C SER A 134 2.84 12.46 27.76
N VAL A 135 3.87 12.17 28.55
CA VAL A 135 5.17 11.69 28.10
C VAL A 135 5.08 10.38 27.29
N ALA A 136 4.23 9.44 27.72
CA ALA A 136 4.06 8.16 27.04
C ALA A 136 3.41 8.34 25.65
N LEU A 137 2.38 9.18 25.57
CA LEU A 137 1.68 9.53 24.33
C LEU A 137 2.61 10.30 23.38
N THR A 138 3.36 11.25 23.89
CA THR A 138 4.35 12.03 23.11
C THR A 138 5.40 11.10 22.46
N LYS A 139 5.95 10.13 23.20
CA LYS A 139 6.87 9.15 22.63
C LYS A 139 6.26 8.33 21.50
N LYS A 140 4.98 7.92 21.62
CA LYS A 140 4.27 7.16 20.59
C LYS A 140 4.01 8.03 19.35
N LEU A 141 3.54 9.25 19.54
CA LEU A 141 3.28 10.20 18.46
C LEU A 141 4.55 10.63 17.72
N THR A 142 5.65 10.84 18.46
CA THR A 142 6.96 11.18 17.85
C THR A 142 7.49 10.04 16.96
N LYS A 143 7.32 8.77 17.38
CA LYS A 143 7.71 7.63 16.52
C LYS A 143 6.89 7.59 15.22
N ARG A 144 5.58 7.91 15.28
CA ARG A 144 4.72 7.99 14.10
C ARG A 144 5.11 9.17 13.23
N LEU A 145 5.36 10.34 13.83
CA LEU A 145 5.77 11.55 13.14
C LEU A 145 7.07 11.36 12.34
N LYS A 146 8.07 10.66 12.91
CA LYS A 146 9.33 10.36 12.20
C LYS A 146 9.13 9.60 10.89
N VAL A 147 8.13 8.72 10.82
CA VAL A 147 7.82 8.00 9.56
C VAL A 147 7.24 8.96 8.53
N ILE A 148 6.29 9.80 8.93
CA ILE A 148 5.66 10.81 8.03
C ILE A 148 6.71 11.82 7.57
N GLU A 149 7.58 12.27 8.47
CA GLU A 149 8.70 13.17 8.16
C GLU A 149 9.68 12.57 7.15
N ALA A 150 9.93 11.26 7.21
CA ALA A 150 10.77 10.58 6.23
C ALA A 150 10.17 10.61 4.82
N PHE A 151 8.84 10.45 4.69
CA PHE A 151 8.16 10.61 3.40
C PHE A 151 8.17 12.07 2.93
N HIS A 152 7.90 13.01 3.82
CA HIS A 152 7.92 14.44 3.52
C HIS A 152 9.29 14.91 3.01
N LYS A 153 10.39 14.50 3.68
CA LYS A 153 11.75 14.86 3.29
C LYS A 153 12.24 14.17 2.02
N SER A 154 11.84 12.93 1.78
CA SER A 154 12.30 12.15 0.63
C SER A 154 11.52 12.45 -0.65
N GLY A 155 10.31 13.03 -0.55
CA GLY A 155 9.41 13.22 -1.68
C GLY A 155 8.84 11.92 -2.27
N ASN A 156 9.07 10.78 -1.59
CA ASN A 156 8.56 9.48 -2.05
C ASN A 156 7.05 9.40 -1.90
N LYS A 157 6.38 8.87 -2.93
CA LYS A 157 4.93 8.68 -2.88
C LYS A 157 4.56 7.49 -1.98
N PRO A 158 3.55 7.62 -1.10
CA PRO A 158 3.11 6.54 -0.22
C PRO A 158 2.70 5.26 -0.96
N GLU A 159 2.12 5.38 -2.14
CA GLU A 159 1.70 4.25 -2.97
C GLU A 159 2.84 3.34 -3.43
N TRP A 160 4.09 3.82 -3.41
CA TRP A 160 5.27 3.03 -3.78
C TRP A 160 5.63 1.95 -2.74
N MET A 161 4.94 1.91 -1.61
CA MET A 161 5.02 0.80 -0.67
C MET A 161 4.32 -0.47 -1.16
N LEU A 162 3.58 -0.36 -2.27
CA LEU A 162 2.98 -1.49 -2.98
C LEU A 162 3.66 -1.65 -4.34
N SER A 163 4.05 -2.87 -4.67
CA SER A 163 4.74 -3.20 -5.91
C SER A 163 3.77 -3.71 -6.97
N LEU A 164 3.96 -3.25 -8.21
CA LEU A 164 3.32 -3.80 -9.41
C LEU A 164 4.28 -4.66 -10.24
N ILE A 165 5.59 -4.59 -9.93
CA ILE A 165 6.64 -5.27 -10.67
C ILE A 165 7.52 -6.01 -9.68
N HIS A 166 7.78 -7.27 -9.96
CA HIS A 166 8.79 -8.08 -9.27
C HIS A 166 10.04 -8.17 -10.14
N ILE A 167 11.16 -7.75 -9.59
CA ILE A 167 12.48 -7.78 -10.26
C ILE A 167 13.31 -8.93 -9.73
#